data_ba850bc7342cb82b2d4df1b25546f0b8
#
_entry.id   ba850bc7342cb82b2d4df1b25546f0b8
#
_cell.length_a   1.000
_cell.length_b   1.000
_cell.length_c   1.000
_cell.angle_alpha   90.00
_cell.angle_beta   90.00
_cell.angle_gamma   90.00
#
_symmetry.space_group_name_H-M   'P 1'
#
loop_
_entity.id
_entity.type
_entity.pdbx_description
1 polymer ?
#
loop_
_entity_poly.entity_id
_entity_poly.type
_entity_poly.pdbx_seq_one_letter_code
_entity_poly.pdbx_strand_id
1 'polypeptide(L)'
;MIHILYNFIVNQTEKRYKIYMNDNDFKKAYLDYLNELTIQTITSNKKSIYRISLPYLDSYNDYLDIYVIKNEDGSCTITDDGWTIRMLQDNKTLTEKDIATIKLYDIIKNEDNSLSITCYPGGNIGYCIHNLALCMLKIDSRHL
;
A
#
# COMPACT_ATOMS: atom_id res chain seq x y z
N MET A 1 0.15 13.72 -39.28
CA MET A 1 -0.83 12.76 -38.73
C MET A 1 -0.72 12.61 -37.20
N ILE A 2 0.47 12.43 -36.65
CA ILE A 2 0.70 12.30 -35.18
C ILE A 2 0.28 13.55 -34.41
N HIS A 3 0.51 14.75 -34.96
CA HIS A 3 0.13 16.04 -34.34
C HIS A 3 -1.40 16.23 -34.24
N ILE A 4 -2.13 15.72 -35.21
CA ILE A 4 -3.60 15.80 -35.25
C ILE A 4 -4.21 14.83 -34.21
N LEU A 5 -3.63 13.62 -34.10
CA LEU A 5 -4.02 12.63 -33.09
C LEU A 5 -3.71 13.11 -31.67
N TYR A 6 -2.52 13.71 -31.47
CA TYR A 6 -2.16 14.28 -30.17
C TYR A 6 -3.11 15.39 -29.74
N ASN A 7 -3.39 16.35 -30.63
CA ASN A 7 -4.35 17.42 -30.36
C ASN A 7 -5.78 16.92 -30.17
N PHE A 8 -6.17 15.83 -30.87
CA PHE A 8 -7.47 15.19 -30.67
C PHE A 8 -7.57 14.52 -29.29
N ILE A 9 -6.53 13.80 -28.87
CA ILE A 9 -6.46 13.17 -27.55
C ILE A 9 -6.44 14.22 -26.45
N VAL A 10 -5.62 15.26 -26.57
CA VAL A 10 -5.54 16.37 -25.60
C VAL A 10 -6.89 17.09 -25.52
N ASN A 11 -7.54 17.38 -26.65
CA ASN A 11 -8.88 18.00 -26.66
C ASN A 11 -9.97 17.10 -26.05
N GLN A 12 -9.93 15.79 -26.25
CA GLN A 12 -10.85 14.86 -25.60
C GLN A 12 -10.57 14.75 -24.10
N THR A 13 -9.30 14.75 -23.72
CA THR A 13 -8.89 14.77 -22.33
C THR A 13 -9.27 16.10 -21.66
N GLU A 14 -8.99 17.24 -22.29
CA GLU A 14 -9.40 18.56 -21.78
C GLU A 14 -10.92 18.71 -21.73
N LYS A 15 -11.68 18.18 -22.69
CA LYS A 15 -13.15 18.18 -22.63
C LYS A 15 -13.69 17.32 -21.48
N ARG A 16 -13.09 16.17 -21.21
CA ARG A 16 -13.43 15.35 -20.04
C ARG A 16 -13.08 16.06 -18.73
N TYR A 17 -11.95 16.75 -18.66
CA TYR A 17 -11.52 17.49 -17.45
C TYR A 17 -12.28 18.81 -17.26
N LYS A 18 -12.64 19.52 -18.34
CA LYS A 18 -13.44 20.76 -18.25
C LYS A 18 -14.88 20.56 -17.76
N ILE A 19 -15.40 19.35 -17.84
CA ILE A 19 -16.78 19.05 -17.42
C ILE A 19 -16.86 18.73 -15.91
N TYR A 20 -15.75 18.41 -15.21
CA TYR A 20 -15.90 17.63 -14.01
C TYR A 20 -15.12 17.99 -12.76
N MET A 21 -14.29 19.04 -12.64
CA MET A 21 -13.58 19.10 -11.36
C MET A 21 -13.40 20.52 -10.79
N ASN A 22 -14.27 20.88 -9.86
CA ASN A 22 -13.87 21.73 -8.76
C ASN A 22 -13.09 20.85 -7.73
N ASP A 23 -12.36 21.48 -6.80
CA ASP A 23 -11.52 20.80 -5.81
C ASP A 23 -12.30 19.75 -4.98
N ASN A 24 -13.59 19.98 -4.73
CA ASN A 24 -14.43 19.06 -3.96
C ASN A 24 -14.79 17.80 -4.76
N ASP A 25 -15.04 17.95 -6.08
CA ASP A 25 -15.33 16.81 -6.95
C ASP A 25 -14.10 15.90 -7.10
N PHE A 26 -12.90 16.50 -7.17
CA PHE A 26 -11.65 15.75 -7.20
C PHE A 26 -11.43 14.96 -5.89
N LYS A 27 -11.60 15.62 -4.74
CA LYS A 27 -11.48 14.98 -3.43
C LYS A 27 -12.48 13.84 -3.28
N LYS A 28 -13.73 14.05 -3.72
CA LYS A 28 -14.76 13.02 -3.68
C LYS A 28 -14.39 11.83 -4.55
N ALA A 29 -13.99 12.06 -5.81
CA ALA A 29 -13.59 10.97 -6.72
C ALA A 29 -12.42 10.16 -6.18
N TYR A 30 -11.44 10.83 -5.56
CA TYR A 30 -10.31 10.14 -4.93
C TYR A 30 -10.73 9.34 -3.69
N LEU A 31 -11.62 9.89 -2.85
CA LEU A 31 -12.15 9.15 -1.70
C LEU A 31 -13.02 7.97 -2.13
N ASP A 32 -13.83 8.12 -3.17
CA ASP A 32 -14.62 7.02 -3.73
C ASP A 32 -13.71 5.89 -4.25
N TYR A 33 -12.60 6.23 -4.92
CA TYR A 33 -11.58 5.25 -5.31
C TYR A 33 -10.94 4.55 -4.12
N LEU A 34 -10.59 5.27 -3.06
CA LEU A 34 -10.05 4.68 -1.83
C LEU A 34 -11.09 3.79 -1.11
N ASN A 35 -12.38 4.10 -1.21
CA ASN A 35 -13.45 3.28 -0.65
C ASN A 35 -13.69 1.97 -1.41
N GLU A 36 -13.13 1.82 -2.61
CA GLU A 36 -13.12 0.55 -3.35
C GLU A 36 -12.12 -0.46 -2.77
N LEU A 37 -11.27 -0.05 -1.82
CA LEU A 37 -10.35 -0.94 -1.13
C LEU A 37 -11.14 -2.06 -0.44
N THR A 38 -10.79 -3.30 -0.72
CA THR A 38 -11.40 -4.44 -0.06
C THR A 38 -10.85 -4.58 1.36
N ILE A 39 -11.73 -4.43 2.34
CA ILE A 39 -11.41 -4.66 3.75
C ILE A 39 -12.18 -5.89 4.22
N GLN A 40 -11.47 -6.91 4.66
CA GLN A 40 -12.04 -8.12 5.24
C GLN A 40 -11.68 -8.19 6.73
N THR A 41 -12.67 -8.50 7.56
CA THR A 41 -12.43 -8.79 8.96
C THR A 41 -12.19 -10.28 9.13
N ILE A 42 -11.04 -10.63 9.71
CA ILE A 42 -10.66 -12.00 10.03
C ILE A 42 -10.60 -12.08 11.56
N THR A 43 -11.40 -12.94 12.16
CA THR A 43 -11.32 -13.16 13.59
C THR A 43 -10.48 -14.38 13.88
N SER A 44 -9.35 -14.20 14.57
CA SER A 44 -8.47 -15.27 15.01
C SER A 44 -8.14 -15.09 16.50
N ASN A 45 -8.32 -16.13 17.31
CA ASN A 45 -7.94 -16.14 18.73
C ASN A 45 -8.44 -14.91 19.53
N LYS A 46 -9.69 -14.49 19.33
CA LYS A 46 -10.32 -13.32 19.97
C LYS A 46 -9.73 -11.96 19.53
N LYS A 47 -8.83 -11.91 18.55
CA LYS A 47 -8.31 -10.66 17.99
C LYS A 47 -9.05 -10.34 16.69
N SER A 48 -9.42 -9.08 16.52
CA SER A 48 -9.92 -8.58 15.23
C SER A 48 -8.72 -8.23 14.35
N ILE A 49 -8.57 -8.95 13.26
CA ILE A 49 -7.57 -8.71 12.23
C ILE A 49 -8.29 -8.22 10.98
N TYR A 50 -7.83 -7.14 10.42
CA TYR A 50 -8.35 -6.60 9.17
C TYR A 50 -7.33 -6.85 8.07
N ARG A 51 -7.73 -7.55 7.01
CA ARG A 51 -6.99 -7.66 5.77
C ARG A 51 -7.42 -6.54 4.85
N ILE A 52 -6.47 -5.78 4.36
CA ILE A 52 -6.69 -4.69 3.42
C ILE A 52 -5.97 -5.02 2.12
N SER A 53 -6.72 -5.21 1.04
CA SER A 53 -6.16 -5.35 -0.30
C SER A 53 -6.03 -3.98 -0.93
N LEU A 54 -4.80 -3.52 -1.13
CA LEU A 54 -4.49 -2.23 -1.72
C LEU A 54 -4.55 -2.31 -3.25
N PRO A 55 -4.86 -1.21 -3.96
CA PRO A 55 -4.93 -1.19 -5.41
C PRO A 55 -3.55 -1.11 -6.08
N TYR A 56 -2.54 -1.72 -5.48
CA TYR A 56 -1.18 -1.81 -6.01
C TYR A 56 -0.88 -3.25 -6.35
N LEU A 57 -0.32 -3.46 -7.53
CA LEU A 57 0.11 -4.77 -7.99
C LEU A 57 1.59 -4.98 -7.65
N ASP A 58 1.89 -6.14 -7.11
CA ASP A 58 3.26 -6.61 -6.96
C ASP A 58 3.85 -7.14 -8.28
N SER A 59 5.07 -7.65 -8.25
CA SER A 59 5.74 -8.22 -9.41
C SER A 59 5.09 -9.48 -10.00
N TYR A 60 4.14 -10.07 -9.27
CA TYR A 60 3.35 -11.23 -9.70
C TYR A 60 1.96 -10.87 -10.21
N ASN A 61 1.63 -9.56 -10.33
CA ASN A 61 0.31 -9.03 -10.65
C ASN A 61 -0.78 -9.36 -9.61
N ASP A 62 -0.39 -9.61 -8.39
CA ASP A 62 -1.32 -9.78 -7.28
C ASP A 62 -1.50 -8.46 -6.51
N TYR A 63 -2.68 -8.23 -5.97
CA TYR A 63 -2.91 -7.08 -5.10
C TYR A 63 -2.10 -7.20 -3.81
N LEU A 64 -1.54 -6.07 -3.38
CA LEU A 64 -0.77 -5.99 -2.16
C LEU A 64 -1.69 -6.09 -0.94
N ASP A 65 -1.52 -7.11 -0.13
CA ASP A 65 -2.28 -7.31 1.09
C ASP A 65 -1.51 -6.85 2.32
N ILE A 66 -2.20 -6.13 3.18
CA ILE A 66 -1.70 -5.67 4.47
C ILE A 66 -2.69 -6.07 5.56
N TYR A 67 -2.19 -6.43 6.72
CA TYR A 67 -2.97 -6.85 7.87
C TYR A 67 -2.86 -5.82 8.98
N VAL A 68 -3.99 -5.44 9.56
CA VAL A 68 -4.07 -4.53 10.71
C VAL A 68 -4.59 -5.29 11.91
N ILE A 69 -3.81 -5.32 12.97
CA ILE A 69 -4.11 -6.03 14.21
C ILE A 69 -4.31 -4.99 15.32
N LYS A 70 -5.49 -4.97 15.92
CA LYS A 70 -5.74 -4.13 17.10
C LYS A 70 -5.09 -4.75 18.34
N ASN A 71 -4.30 -3.96 19.06
CA ASN A 71 -3.66 -4.36 20.30
C ASN A 71 -4.51 -3.91 21.52
N GLU A 72 -4.28 -4.55 22.65
CA GLU A 72 -5.03 -4.26 23.89
C GLU A 72 -4.78 -2.85 24.43
N ASP A 73 -3.60 -2.27 24.15
CA ASP A 73 -3.23 -0.90 24.54
C ASP A 73 -3.84 0.20 23.64
N GLY A 74 -4.68 -0.20 22.67
CA GLY A 74 -5.31 0.72 21.73
C GLY A 74 -4.44 1.08 20.52
N SER A 75 -3.21 0.58 20.46
CA SER A 75 -2.38 0.69 19.25
C SER A 75 -2.83 -0.31 18.17
N CYS A 76 -2.33 -0.11 16.95
CA CYS A 76 -2.51 -1.07 15.87
C CYS A 76 -1.14 -1.51 15.34
N THR A 77 -0.95 -2.80 15.17
CA THR A 77 0.18 -3.35 14.42
C THR A 77 -0.26 -3.54 12.98
N ILE A 78 0.49 -2.95 12.04
CA ILE A 78 0.24 -3.08 10.61
C ILE A 78 1.39 -3.90 10.04
N THR A 79 1.08 -5.02 9.35
CA THR A 79 2.09 -5.99 8.93
C THR A 79 1.78 -6.59 7.57
N ASP A 80 2.84 -7.04 6.88
CA ASP A 80 2.77 -7.82 5.63
C ASP A 80 2.64 -9.33 5.87
N ASP A 81 2.57 -9.78 7.11
CA ASP A 81 2.55 -11.19 7.48
C ASP A 81 3.72 -12.00 6.87
N GLY A 82 4.87 -11.38 6.71
CA GLY A 82 6.08 -11.99 6.16
C GLY A 82 6.06 -12.19 4.64
N TRP A 83 5.08 -11.63 3.94
CA TRP A 83 4.91 -11.81 2.50
C TRP A 83 6.14 -11.31 1.73
N THR A 84 6.62 -10.11 2.01
CA THR A 84 7.72 -9.46 1.26
C THR A 84 8.97 -10.31 1.23
N ILE A 85 9.39 -10.84 2.39
CA ILE A 85 10.61 -11.63 2.50
C ILE A 85 10.43 -13.03 1.93
N ARG A 86 9.25 -13.66 2.12
CA ARG A 86 8.94 -14.96 1.49
C ARG A 86 9.00 -14.91 -0.04
N MET A 87 8.59 -13.79 -0.63
CA MET A 87 8.57 -13.63 -2.09
C MET A 87 9.93 -13.30 -2.69
N LEU A 88 10.94 -13.02 -1.87
CA LEU A 88 12.32 -13.01 -2.34
C LEU A 88 12.69 -14.45 -2.76
N GLN A 89 12.77 -14.68 -4.09
CA GLN A 89 13.02 -16.01 -4.65
C GLN A 89 14.34 -16.61 -4.14
N ASP A 90 14.45 -17.92 -4.24
CA ASP A 90 15.55 -18.77 -3.80
C ASP A 90 16.92 -18.08 -3.73
N ASN A 91 17.50 -18.04 -2.53
CA ASN A 91 18.78 -17.43 -2.20
C ASN A 91 18.87 -15.88 -2.28
N LYS A 92 17.81 -15.15 -2.56
CA LYS A 92 17.80 -13.70 -2.42
C LYS A 92 17.51 -13.34 -0.96
N THR A 93 18.40 -12.57 -0.39
CA THR A 93 18.25 -11.97 0.94
C THR A 93 18.06 -10.47 0.80
N LEU A 94 17.56 -9.83 1.85
CA LEU A 94 17.50 -8.38 1.91
C LEU A 94 18.89 -7.79 1.68
N THR A 95 18.99 -6.88 0.73
CA THR A 95 20.20 -6.12 0.46
C THR A 95 20.39 -4.98 1.48
N GLU A 96 21.56 -4.37 1.51
CA GLU A 96 21.78 -3.16 2.31
C GLU A 96 20.82 -2.03 1.94
N LYS A 97 20.47 -1.92 0.65
CA LYS A 97 19.47 -0.93 0.16
C LYS A 97 18.06 -1.24 0.67
N ASP A 98 17.70 -2.52 0.78
CA ASP A 98 16.42 -2.93 1.34
C ASP A 98 16.35 -2.61 2.83
N ILE A 99 17.42 -2.88 3.57
CA ILE A 99 17.52 -2.55 5.00
C ILE A 99 17.44 -1.02 5.20
N ALA A 100 18.10 -0.24 4.36
CA ALA A 100 18.00 1.22 4.38
C ALA A 100 16.57 1.70 4.09
N THR A 101 15.86 1.04 3.16
CA THR A 101 14.46 1.33 2.85
C THR A 101 13.55 1.03 4.04
N ILE A 102 13.71 -0.12 4.68
CA ILE A 102 12.98 -0.50 5.88
C ILE A 102 13.10 0.59 6.97
N LYS A 103 14.32 1.04 7.21
CA LYS A 103 14.60 2.12 8.19
C LYS A 103 13.99 3.46 7.76
N LEU A 104 14.08 3.80 6.48
CA LEU A 104 13.56 5.08 5.95
C LEU A 104 12.05 5.24 6.16
N TYR A 105 11.32 4.14 6.11
CA TYR A 105 9.87 4.12 6.30
C TYR A 105 9.43 3.78 7.72
N ASP A 106 10.36 3.78 8.69
CA ASP A 106 10.10 3.42 10.09
C ASP A 106 9.47 2.02 10.25
N ILE A 107 9.84 1.11 9.34
CA ILE A 107 9.39 -0.27 9.37
C ILE A 107 10.34 -1.10 10.22
N ILE A 108 9.79 -2.08 10.92
CA ILE A 108 10.52 -3.07 11.71
C ILE A 108 10.49 -4.41 10.97
N LYS A 109 11.67 -5.01 10.81
CA LYS A 109 11.78 -6.42 10.43
C LYS A 109 11.77 -7.26 11.70
N ASN A 110 10.75 -8.09 11.85
CA ASN A 110 10.57 -8.98 12.99
C ASN A 110 11.37 -10.29 12.81
N GLU A 111 11.51 -11.05 13.90
CA GLU A 111 12.23 -12.34 13.90
C GLU A 111 11.57 -13.39 12.99
N ASP A 112 10.25 -13.34 12.84
CA ASP A 112 9.47 -14.21 11.94
C ASP A 112 9.54 -13.79 10.46
N ASN A 113 10.42 -12.84 10.12
CA ASN A 113 10.58 -12.24 8.81
C ASN A 113 9.38 -11.40 8.33
N SER A 114 8.42 -11.08 9.18
CA SER A 114 7.41 -10.09 8.85
C SER A 114 7.97 -8.67 8.92
N LEU A 115 7.40 -7.79 8.10
CA LEU A 115 7.60 -6.35 8.16
C LEU A 115 6.41 -5.71 8.87
N SER A 116 6.65 -4.82 9.80
CA SER A 116 5.57 -4.16 10.53
C SER A 116 5.87 -2.73 10.91
N ILE A 117 4.81 -1.98 11.19
CA ILE A 117 4.84 -0.66 11.80
C ILE A 117 3.72 -0.58 12.84
N THR A 118 3.98 0.10 13.95
CA THR A 118 2.96 0.32 14.98
C THR A 118 2.38 1.72 14.85
N CYS A 119 1.06 1.78 14.74
CA CYS A 119 0.30 3.03 14.83
C CYS A 119 -0.21 3.18 16.26
N TYR A 120 0.30 4.17 16.98
CA TYR A 120 -0.10 4.45 18.36
C TYR A 120 -1.45 5.16 18.43
N PRO A 121 -2.16 5.12 19.58
CA PRO A 121 -3.41 5.83 19.76
C PRO A 121 -3.26 7.32 19.41
N GLY A 122 -4.19 7.84 18.59
CA GLY A 122 -4.14 9.20 18.05
C GLY A 122 -3.24 9.39 16.83
N GLY A 123 -2.51 8.36 16.40
CA GLY A 123 -1.72 8.36 15.19
C GLY A 123 -2.56 8.22 13.91
N ASN A 124 -1.92 8.49 12.78
CA ASN A 124 -2.55 8.35 11.46
C ASN A 124 -2.32 6.94 10.90
N ILE A 125 -3.33 6.08 11.01
CA ILE A 125 -3.26 4.70 10.52
C ILE A 125 -3.07 4.62 9.00
N GLY A 126 -3.65 5.54 8.24
CA GLY A 126 -3.48 5.62 6.79
C GLY A 126 -2.03 5.89 6.40
N TYR A 127 -1.34 6.76 7.15
CA TYR A 127 0.09 7.02 6.97
C TYR A 127 0.93 5.75 7.23
N CYS A 128 0.64 5.01 8.29
CA CYS A 128 1.35 3.77 8.61
C CYS A 128 1.13 2.70 7.53
N ILE A 129 -0.11 2.52 7.05
CA ILE A 129 -0.44 1.61 5.95
C ILE A 129 0.33 2.01 4.68
N HIS A 130 0.33 3.29 4.34
CA HIS A 130 1.03 3.82 3.18
C HIS A 130 2.55 3.57 3.26
N ASN A 131 3.18 3.83 4.40
CA ASN A 131 4.61 3.60 4.60
C ASN A 131 4.98 2.13 4.43
N LEU A 132 4.20 1.21 5.01
CA LEU A 132 4.45 -0.22 4.82
C LEU A 132 4.29 -0.61 3.35
N ALA A 133 3.23 -0.16 2.68
CA ALA A 133 2.99 -0.45 1.27
C ALA A 133 4.13 0.04 0.37
N LEU A 134 4.61 1.26 0.56
CA LEU A 134 5.74 1.80 -0.20
C LEU A 134 7.04 1.03 0.05
N CYS A 135 7.29 0.63 1.30
CA CYS A 135 8.44 -0.18 1.65
C CYS A 135 8.41 -1.53 0.91
N MET A 136 7.27 -2.23 0.98
CA MET A 136 7.05 -3.50 0.30
C MET A 136 7.27 -3.39 -1.21
N LEU A 137 6.65 -2.41 -1.87
CA LEU A 137 6.77 -2.18 -3.32
C LEU A 137 8.19 -1.84 -3.75
N LYS A 138 8.93 -1.05 -2.95
CA LYS A 138 10.32 -0.72 -3.26
C LYS A 138 11.24 -1.91 -3.13
N ILE A 139 11.03 -2.78 -2.14
CA ILE A 139 11.81 -4.02 -2.00
C ILE A 139 11.48 -4.94 -3.18
N ASP A 140 10.20 -5.19 -3.44
CA ASP A 140 9.73 -6.04 -4.53
C ASP A 140 10.33 -5.60 -5.89
N SER A 141 10.28 -4.32 -6.20
CA SER A 141 10.80 -3.78 -7.47
C SER A 141 12.31 -3.95 -7.68
N ARG A 142 13.09 -4.09 -6.61
CA ARG A 142 14.54 -4.33 -6.71
C ARG A 142 14.91 -5.78 -6.99
N HIS A 143 13.98 -6.68 -6.78
CA HIS A 143 14.22 -8.12 -6.92
C HIS A 143 13.53 -8.72 -8.15
N LEU A 144 13.08 -7.86 -9.06
CA LEU A 144 12.57 -8.23 -10.39
C LEU A 144 13.60 -8.91 -11.25
#